data_362bf11a5bd3238ae2246f651eea7d62
#
_entry.id   362bf11a5bd3238ae2246f651eea7d62
#
_cell.length_a   1.000
_cell.length_b   1.000
_cell.length_c   1.000
_cell.angle_alpha   90.00
_cell.angle_beta   90.00
_cell.angle_gamma   90.00
#
_symmetry.space_group_name_H-M   'P 1'
#
loop_
_entity.id
_entity.type
_entity.pdbx_description
1 polymer ?
#
loop_
_entity_poly.entity_id
_entity_poly.type
_entity_poly.pdbx_seq_one_letter_code
_entity_poly.pdbx_strand_id
1 'polypeptide(L)'
;LRRRVARIVDSFAAAYSQCRIVVTSRIVGYTGAARLGENFATSTVRDFTLADIQQFLTHWHRMVSIGQMGVGESAEKYATDQTEQLLMAIQKNSRVRDLALNPLMLTVIALVHRDRVKLPDRRAELYAEAVDVLLGKWDEARGVQESPILNDRPFDIINRRLMLREIALKMQEKGLREIEADDLNQQLRAAFTPLTKTKAESVSAAERFLTVIRERTGLLVEAGQGVYRFSHLTFQEYLAAVEIAERDDYIAYTLSHVADPTWREPTLLEAGYLSLNSRPKASR
;
A
#
# COMPACT_ATOMS: atom_id res chain seq x y z
N LEU A 1 -14.39 -1.66 -22.70
CA LEU A 1 -12.94 -1.58 -22.96
C LEU A 1 -12.28 -2.96 -22.85
N ARG A 2 -12.36 -3.70 -21.70
CA ARG A 2 -11.70 -5.00 -21.46
C ARG A 2 -11.99 -6.04 -22.52
N ARG A 3 -13.28 -6.21 -22.90
CA ARG A 3 -13.70 -7.14 -23.97
C ARG A 3 -13.07 -6.80 -25.33
N ARG A 4 -12.87 -5.51 -25.62
CA ARG A 4 -12.23 -5.07 -26.86
C ARG A 4 -10.73 -5.38 -26.83
N VAL A 5 -10.08 -5.17 -25.69
CA VAL A 5 -8.65 -5.51 -25.50
C VAL A 5 -8.44 -7.01 -25.65
N ALA A 6 -9.25 -7.84 -25.00
CA ALA A 6 -9.14 -9.30 -25.14
C ALA A 6 -9.22 -9.74 -26.59
N ARG A 7 -10.21 -9.25 -27.38
CA ARG A 7 -10.33 -9.57 -28.80
C ARG A 7 -9.11 -9.10 -29.63
N ILE A 8 -8.56 -7.93 -29.33
CA ILE A 8 -7.35 -7.44 -30.03
C ILE A 8 -6.17 -8.37 -29.74
N VAL A 9 -5.99 -8.77 -28.48
CA VAL A 9 -4.92 -9.72 -28.07
C VAL A 9 -5.09 -11.07 -28.73
N ASP A 10 -6.31 -11.63 -28.75
CA ASP A 10 -6.59 -12.90 -29.43
C ASP A 10 -6.30 -12.83 -30.94
N SER A 11 -6.73 -11.74 -31.60
CA SER A 11 -6.46 -11.53 -33.03
C SER A 11 -4.96 -11.36 -33.30
N PHE A 12 -4.24 -10.65 -32.44
CA PHE A 12 -2.80 -10.48 -32.54
C PHE A 12 -2.08 -11.81 -32.35
N ALA A 13 -2.46 -12.60 -31.35
CA ALA A 13 -1.87 -13.92 -31.10
C ALA A 13 -2.11 -14.88 -32.27
N ALA A 14 -3.29 -14.83 -32.90
CA ALA A 14 -3.58 -15.64 -34.08
C ALA A 14 -2.74 -15.22 -35.29
N ALA A 15 -2.53 -13.91 -35.49
CA ALA A 15 -1.72 -13.40 -36.59
C ALA A 15 -0.20 -13.66 -36.41
N TYR A 16 0.27 -13.71 -35.18
CA TYR A 16 1.69 -13.91 -34.84
C TYR A 16 1.88 -15.19 -34.00
N SER A 17 1.44 -16.31 -34.52
CA SER A 17 1.43 -17.61 -33.82
C SER A 17 2.79 -18.14 -33.38
N GLN A 18 3.89 -17.64 -33.93
CA GLN A 18 5.26 -17.97 -33.55
C GLN A 18 5.82 -17.11 -32.40
N CYS A 19 5.08 -16.06 -32.01
CA CYS A 19 5.50 -15.20 -30.92
C CYS A 19 5.06 -15.76 -29.58
N ARG A 20 5.93 -15.67 -28.57
CA ARG A 20 5.56 -15.93 -27.18
C ARG A 20 4.91 -14.66 -26.63
N ILE A 21 3.65 -14.77 -26.20
CA ILE A 21 2.86 -13.64 -25.72
C ILE A 21 2.53 -13.88 -24.23
N VAL A 22 2.90 -12.92 -23.38
CA VAL A 22 2.54 -12.91 -21.96
C VAL A 22 1.61 -11.73 -21.73
N VAL A 23 0.44 -12.00 -21.17
CA VAL A 23 -0.56 -10.98 -20.83
C VAL A 23 -0.79 -11.01 -19.32
N THR A 24 -0.66 -9.87 -18.68
CA THR A 24 -0.91 -9.73 -17.24
C THR A 24 -2.23 -9.02 -16.99
N SER A 25 -2.97 -9.49 -16.00
CA SER A 25 -4.22 -8.88 -15.56
C SER A 25 -4.42 -9.09 -14.07
N ARG A 26 -5.18 -8.19 -13.43
CA ARG A 26 -5.68 -8.45 -12.08
C ARG A 26 -6.74 -9.55 -12.14
N ILE A 27 -6.79 -10.44 -11.12
CA ILE A 27 -7.71 -11.57 -11.05
C ILE A 27 -9.16 -11.12 -11.28
N VAL A 28 -9.59 -10.07 -10.57
CA VAL A 28 -10.94 -9.49 -10.69
C VAL A 28 -11.21 -8.85 -12.06
N GLY A 29 -10.18 -8.50 -12.80
CA GLY A 29 -10.26 -7.97 -14.14
C GLY A 29 -10.34 -9.02 -15.25
N TYR A 30 -9.98 -10.27 -14.93
CA TYR A 30 -9.89 -11.37 -15.89
C TYR A 30 -11.08 -12.33 -15.77
N THR A 31 -12.29 -11.81 -15.99
CA THR A 31 -13.53 -12.55 -15.83
C THR A 31 -14.45 -12.39 -17.05
N GLY A 32 -15.30 -13.38 -17.29
CA GLY A 32 -16.30 -13.37 -18.36
C GLY A 32 -15.71 -13.02 -19.73
N ALA A 33 -16.25 -11.99 -20.38
CA ALA A 33 -15.84 -11.56 -21.72
C ALA A 33 -14.45 -10.88 -21.81
N ALA A 34 -13.73 -10.74 -20.70
CA ALA A 34 -12.35 -10.26 -20.66
C ALA A 34 -11.33 -11.41 -20.66
N ARG A 35 -11.77 -12.66 -20.61
CA ARG A 35 -10.88 -13.83 -20.76
C ARG A 35 -10.41 -13.95 -22.19
N LEU A 36 -9.15 -14.31 -22.34
CA LEU A 36 -8.53 -14.67 -23.61
C LEU A 36 -8.96 -16.06 -24.06
N GLY A 37 -8.82 -16.34 -25.36
CA GLY A 37 -9.20 -17.62 -25.94
C GLY A 37 -8.39 -18.81 -25.43
N GLU A 38 -8.78 -20.02 -25.84
CA GLU A 38 -8.21 -21.31 -25.38
C GLU A 38 -6.72 -21.48 -25.67
N ASN A 39 -6.15 -20.68 -26.56
CA ASN A 39 -4.72 -20.68 -26.87
C ASN A 39 -3.85 -20.06 -25.77
N PHE A 40 -4.46 -19.44 -24.77
CA PHE A 40 -3.76 -18.85 -23.63
C PHE A 40 -3.89 -19.72 -22.38
N ALA A 41 -2.76 -20.22 -21.89
CA ALA A 41 -2.71 -20.82 -20.57
C ALA A 41 -2.83 -19.74 -19.48
N THR A 42 -3.72 -19.94 -18.52
CA THR A 42 -3.91 -19.03 -17.40
C THR A 42 -3.17 -19.52 -16.17
N SER A 43 -2.34 -18.66 -15.57
CA SER A 43 -1.64 -18.92 -14.32
C SER A 43 -1.87 -17.78 -13.34
N THR A 44 -1.94 -18.11 -12.05
CA THR A 44 -2.02 -17.09 -11.00
C THR A 44 -0.64 -16.91 -10.37
N VAL A 45 -0.20 -15.64 -10.29
CA VAL A 45 1.03 -15.29 -9.57
C VAL A 45 0.81 -15.55 -8.08
N ARG A 46 1.67 -16.37 -7.49
CA ARG A 46 1.65 -16.70 -6.06
C ARG A 46 2.44 -15.69 -5.23
N ASP A 47 2.19 -15.68 -3.95
CA ASP A 47 3.03 -15.00 -2.98
C ASP A 47 4.44 -15.60 -2.97
N PHE A 48 5.41 -14.81 -2.51
CA PHE A 48 6.78 -15.25 -2.34
C PHE A 48 6.90 -16.36 -1.29
N THR A 49 7.78 -17.32 -1.54
CA THR A 49 8.30 -18.22 -0.51
C THR A 49 9.47 -17.56 0.23
N LEU A 50 9.92 -18.18 1.33
CA LEU A 50 11.13 -17.72 2.02
C LEU A 50 12.36 -17.73 1.11
N ALA A 51 12.46 -18.69 0.18
CA ALA A 51 13.53 -18.72 -0.81
C ALA A 51 13.44 -17.55 -1.80
N ASP A 52 12.23 -17.21 -2.26
CA ASP A 52 12.00 -16.05 -3.12
C ASP A 52 12.33 -14.73 -2.41
N ILE A 53 11.99 -14.60 -1.12
CA ILE A 53 12.34 -13.45 -0.28
C ILE A 53 13.87 -13.32 -0.19
N GLN A 54 14.56 -14.41 0.11
CA GLN A 54 16.04 -14.42 0.19
C GLN A 54 16.65 -14.00 -1.14
N GLN A 55 16.21 -14.58 -2.24
CA GLN A 55 16.71 -14.24 -3.57
C GLN A 55 16.48 -12.77 -3.92
N PHE A 56 15.26 -12.27 -3.64
CA PHE A 56 14.94 -10.86 -3.86
C PHE A 56 15.88 -9.95 -3.06
N LEU A 57 16.03 -10.18 -1.76
CA LEU A 57 16.87 -9.35 -0.89
C LEU A 57 18.34 -9.40 -1.28
N THR A 58 18.85 -10.56 -1.70
CA THR A 58 20.23 -10.69 -2.21
C THR A 58 20.45 -9.79 -3.42
N HIS A 59 19.55 -9.85 -4.40
CA HIS A 59 19.66 -9.00 -5.59
C HIS A 59 19.45 -7.52 -5.25
N TRP A 60 18.47 -7.20 -4.41
CA TRP A 60 18.19 -5.84 -3.99
C TRP A 60 19.38 -5.18 -3.30
N HIS A 61 19.91 -5.78 -2.23
CA HIS A 61 21.04 -5.22 -1.49
C HIS A 61 22.30 -5.13 -2.35
N ARG A 62 22.54 -6.13 -3.20
CA ARG A 62 23.66 -6.09 -4.15
C ARG A 62 23.57 -4.88 -5.08
N MET A 63 22.44 -4.66 -5.73
CA MET A 63 22.23 -3.51 -6.63
C MET A 63 22.35 -2.18 -5.91
N VAL A 64 21.79 -2.07 -4.70
CA VAL A 64 21.89 -0.86 -3.87
C VAL A 64 23.34 -0.61 -3.47
N SER A 65 24.07 -1.62 -3.02
CA SER A 65 25.47 -1.51 -2.58
C SER A 65 26.41 -1.13 -3.73
N ILE A 66 26.22 -1.74 -4.91
CA ILE A 66 26.96 -1.37 -6.12
C ILE A 66 26.68 0.10 -6.51
N GLY A 67 25.42 0.54 -6.43
CA GLY A 67 25.05 1.93 -6.72
C GLY A 67 25.69 2.95 -5.77
N GLN A 68 25.94 2.58 -4.52
CA GLN A 68 26.51 3.45 -3.49
C GLN A 68 28.06 3.40 -3.42
N MET A 69 28.63 2.22 -3.59
CA MET A 69 30.06 1.95 -3.30
C MET A 69 30.87 1.57 -4.54
N GLY A 70 30.19 1.39 -5.70
CA GLY A 70 30.81 0.83 -6.89
C GLY A 70 30.90 -0.70 -6.85
N VAL A 71 31.36 -1.28 -7.98
CA VAL A 71 31.56 -2.74 -8.08
C VAL A 71 32.84 -3.14 -7.34
N GLY A 72 32.75 -4.08 -6.39
CA GLY A 72 33.90 -4.54 -5.64
C GLY A 72 33.53 -5.46 -4.46
N GLU A 73 34.54 -6.08 -3.87
CA GLU A 73 34.38 -7.03 -2.76
C GLU A 73 33.71 -6.40 -1.54
N SER A 74 33.98 -5.13 -1.24
CA SER A 74 33.37 -4.39 -0.15
C SER A 74 31.85 -4.25 -0.34
N ALA A 75 31.39 -3.97 -1.58
CA ALA A 75 29.97 -3.87 -1.89
C ALA A 75 29.25 -5.22 -1.77
N GLU A 76 29.88 -6.30 -2.23
CA GLU A 76 29.33 -7.67 -2.14
C GLU A 76 29.23 -8.12 -0.67
N LYS A 77 30.26 -7.86 0.15
CA LYS A 77 30.25 -8.17 1.58
C LYS A 77 29.15 -7.40 2.29
N TYR A 78 29.07 -6.08 2.06
CA TYR A 78 28.02 -5.24 2.67
C TYR A 78 26.61 -5.71 2.28
N ALA A 79 26.41 -6.06 1.00
CA ALA A 79 25.14 -6.59 0.52
C ALA A 79 24.75 -7.91 1.20
N THR A 80 25.72 -8.80 1.42
CA THR A 80 25.52 -10.07 2.11
C THR A 80 25.13 -9.84 3.57
N ASP A 81 25.87 -9.00 4.29
CA ASP A 81 25.61 -8.66 5.70
C ASP A 81 24.20 -8.04 5.87
N GLN A 82 23.81 -7.11 4.98
CA GLN A 82 22.48 -6.49 5.00
C GLN A 82 21.36 -7.50 4.69
N THR A 83 21.60 -8.42 3.77
CA THR A 83 20.63 -9.47 3.44
C THR A 83 20.40 -10.40 4.62
N GLU A 84 21.46 -10.86 5.28
CA GLU A 84 21.38 -11.75 6.44
C GLU A 84 20.65 -11.07 7.61
N GLN A 85 20.99 -9.82 7.92
CA GLN A 85 20.36 -9.05 8.99
C GLN A 85 18.85 -8.90 8.75
N LEU A 86 18.45 -8.52 7.54
CA LEU A 86 17.03 -8.34 7.22
C LEU A 86 16.27 -9.67 7.19
N LEU A 87 16.87 -10.75 6.66
CA LEU A 87 16.27 -12.08 6.70
C LEU A 87 16.02 -12.57 8.13
N MET A 88 16.99 -12.39 9.02
CA MET A 88 16.84 -12.74 10.43
C MET A 88 15.71 -11.93 11.09
N ALA A 89 15.62 -10.63 10.79
CA ALA A 89 14.56 -9.77 11.31
C ALA A 89 13.17 -10.19 10.84
N ILE A 90 13.02 -10.53 9.54
CA ILE A 90 11.78 -11.04 8.95
C ILE A 90 11.39 -12.39 9.57
N GLN A 91 12.34 -13.31 9.73
CA GLN A 91 12.08 -14.65 10.30
C GLN A 91 11.67 -14.59 11.76
N LYS A 92 12.24 -13.69 12.54
CA LYS A 92 11.96 -13.51 13.98
C LYS A 92 10.54 -12.96 14.23
N ASN A 93 9.96 -12.23 13.28
CA ASN A 93 8.65 -11.62 13.43
C ASN A 93 7.67 -12.21 12.38
N SER A 94 6.77 -13.10 12.82
CA SER A 94 5.80 -13.77 11.94
C SER A 94 4.97 -12.80 11.10
N ARG A 95 4.57 -11.67 11.66
CA ARG A 95 3.73 -10.67 10.96
C ARG A 95 4.50 -9.86 9.93
N VAL A 96 5.77 -9.54 10.19
CA VAL A 96 6.65 -8.95 9.18
C VAL A 96 6.90 -9.96 8.06
N ARG A 97 7.06 -11.24 8.42
CA ARG A 97 7.19 -12.32 7.44
C ARG A 97 5.95 -12.43 6.54
N ASP A 98 4.74 -12.37 7.10
CA ASP A 98 3.50 -12.44 6.31
C ASP A 98 3.39 -11.26 5.33
N LEU A 99 3.81 -10.06 5.73
CA LEU A 99 3.92 -8.92 4.83
C LEU A 99 4.97 -9.12 3.74
N ALA A 100 6.12 -9.71 4.10
CA ALA A 100 7.23 -9.94 3.17
C ALA A 100 6.91 -10.95 2.06
N LEU A 101 5.84 -11.75 2.20
CA LEU A 101 5.34 -12.62 1.13
C LEU A 101 4.86 -11.82 -0.10
N ASN A 102 4.43 -10.58 0.12
CA ASN A 102 4.06 -9.68 -0.97
C ASN A 102 5.30 -8.91 -1.47
N PRO A 103 5.65 -8.98 -2.77
CA PRO A 103 6.84 -8.31 -3.32
C PRO A 103 6.90 -6.80 -3.08
N LEU A 104 5.75 -6.10 -3.16
CA LEU A 104 5.68 -4.67 -2.87
C LEU A 104 6.01 -4.40 -1.41
N MET A 105 5.41 -5.16 -0.50
CA MET A 105 5.66 -5.02 0.94
C MET A 105 7.10 -5.38 1.31
N LEU A 106 7.67 -6.40 0.68
CA LEU A 106 9.08 -6.73 0.86
C LEU A 106 10.00 -5.58 0.43
N THR A 107 9.68 -4.93 -0.70
CA THR A 107 10.41 -3.74 -1.16
C THR A 107 10.33 -2.61 -0.12
N VAL A 108 9.15 -2.35 0.43
CA VAL A 108 8.97 -1.32 1.48
C VAL A 108 9.76 -1.68 2.74
N ILE A 109 9.71 -2.95 3.18
CA ILE A 109 10.48 -3.44 4.33
C ILE A 109 11.98 -3.26 4.09
N ALA A 110 12.48 -3.59 2.90
CA ALA A 110 13.89 -3.39 2.53
C ALA A 110 14.30 -1.91 2.51
N LEU A 111 13.41 -1.01 2.04
CA LEU A 111 13.62 0.43 2.07
C LEU A 111 13.68 0.97 3.50
N VAL A 112 12.73 0.58 4.36
CA VAL A 112 12.71 0.98 5.77
C VAL A 112 13.97 0.49 6.49
N HIS A 113 14.38 -0.77 6.24
CA HIS A 113 15.60 -1.32 6.81
C HIS A 113 16.85 -0.54 6.38
N ARG A 114 16.95 -0.19 5.10
CA ARG A 114 18.06 0.61 4.57
C ARG A 114 18.15 1.98 5.23
N ASP A 115 17.02 2.67 5.40
CA ASP A 115 16.98 4.03 5.92
C ASP A 115 17.25 4.09 7.43
N ARG A 116 16.88 3.03 8.17
CA ARG A 116 16.99 2.98 9.64
C ARG A 116 18.02 1.99 10.17
N VAL A 117 18.70 1.23 9.29
CA VAL A 117 19.67 0.17 9.65
C VAL A 117 19.05 -0.99 10.45
N LYS A 118 17.88 -0.79 11.05
CA LYS A 118 17.16 -1.80 11.83
C LYS A 118 15.66 -1.65 11.60
N LEU A 119 14.99 -2.77 11.40
CA LEU A 119 13.52 -2.76 11.37
C LEU A 119 12.97 -2.36 12.73
N PRO A 120 11.90 -1.57 12.77
CA PRO A 120 11.20 -1.27 14.00
C PRO A 120 10.75 -2.55 14.71
N ASP A 121 10.99 -2.64 16.01
CA ASP A 121 10.57 -3.79 16.83
C ASP A 121 9.04 -3.83 17.00
N ARG A 122 8.39 -2.67 16.88
CA ARG A 122 6.95 -2.51 17.04
C ARG A 122 6.26 -2.41 15.70
N ARG A 123 5.21 -3.20 15.52
CA ARG A 123 4.45 -3.24 14.26
C ARG A 123 3.86 -1.88 13.87
N ALA A 124 3.28 -1.16 14.80
CA ALA A 124 2.71 0.15 14.53
C ALA A 124 3.75 1.13 13.96
N GLU A 125 4.99 1.06 14.44
CA GLU A 125 6.09 1.86 13.91
C GLU A 125 6.48 1.42 12.48
N LEU A 126 6.54 0.11 12.23
CA LEU A 126 6.81 -0.40 10.87
C LEU A 126 5.74 0.05 9.87
N TYR A 127 4.45 0.02 10.27
CA TYR A 127 3.37 0.50 9.40
C TYR A 127 3.40 2.01 9.20
N ALA A 128 3.76 2.78 10.23
CA ALA A 128 3.96 4.23 10.11
C ALA A 128 5.00 4.54 9.04
N GLU A 129 6.19 3.92 9.15
CA GLU A 129 7.27 4.09 8.18
C GLU A 129 6.88 3.62 6.78
N ALA A 130 6.18 2.48 6.69
CA ALA A 130 5.72 1.96 5.41
C ALA A 130 4.74 2.93 4.71
N VAL A 131 3.80 3.49 5.47
CA VAL A 131 2.86 4.51 4.95
C VAL A 131 3.62 5.75 4.52
N ASP A 132 4.60 6.23 5.28
CA ASP A 132 5.40 7.41 4.96
C ASP A 132 6.24 7.21 3.70
N VAL A 133 6.88 6.04 3.57
CA VAL A 133 7.62 5.67 2.37
C VAL A 133 6.71 5.67 1.14
N LEU A 134 5.52 5.05 1.26
CA LEU A 134 4.58 4.95 0.15
C LEU A 134 3.94 6.31 -0.20
N LEU A 135 3.70 7.19 0.77
CA LEU A 135 3.09 8.50 0.53
C LEU A 135 4.06 9.57 0.01
N GLY A 136 5.35 9.48 0.35
CA GLY A 136 6.27 10.57 0.08
C GLY A 136 7.55 10.17 -0.65
N LYS A 137 8.26 9.18 -0.16
CA LYS A 137 9.61 8.87 -0.66
C LYS A 137 9.66 8.30 -2.09
N TRP A 138 8.55 7.73 -2.59
CA TRP A 138 8.51 7.24 -3.97
C TRP A 138 8.48 8.36 -5.01
N ASP A 139 7.82 9.47 -4.71
CA ASP A 139 7.70 10.59 -5.63
C ASP A 139 9.02 11.36 -5.71
N GLU A 140 9.70 11.54 -4.58
CA GLU A 140 11.05 12.12 -4.53
C GLU A 140 12.07 11.27 -5.31
N ALA A 141 12.02 9.95 -5.15
CA ALA A 141 12.94 9.03 -5.84
C ALA A 141 12.73 8.99 -7.37
N ARG A 142 11.55 9.35 -7.86
CA ARG A 142 11.19 9.37 -9.29
C ARG A 142 11.36 10.72 -9.94
N GLY A 143 11.66 11.78 -9.20
CA GLY A 143 11.79 13.15 -9.72
C GLY A 143 10.50 13.69 -10.35
N VAL A 144 9.34 13.15 -9.96
CA VAL A 144 8.04 13.52 -10.55
C VAL A 144 7.52 14.77 -9.88
N GLN A 145 7.37 15.84 -10.66
CA GLN A 145 6.66 17.03 -10.19
C GLN A 145 5.17 16.72 -9.99
N GLU A 146 4.67 17.00 -8.80
CA GLU A 146 3.27 16.79 -8.47
C GLU A 146 2.37 17.87 -9.04
N SER A 147 1.27 17.47 -9.67
CA SER A 147 0.15 18.40 -9.90
C SER A 147 -0.48 18.74 -8.55
N PRO A 148 -0.68 20.02 -8.23
CA PRO A 148 -1.23 20.43 -6.95
C PRO A 148 -2.66 19.88 -6.77
N ILE A 149 -2.92 19.22 -5.65
CA ILE A 149 -4.26 18.71 -5.31
C ILE A 149 -5.18 19.88 -5.00
N LEU A 150 -4.71 20.84 -4.21
CA LEU A 150 -5.37 22.13 -3.99
C LEU A 150 -4.66 23.22 -4.80
N ASN A 151 -5.43 24.18 -5.32
CA ASN A 151 -4.89 25.22 -6.22
C ASN A 151 -4.15 26.32 -5.46
N ASP A 152 -4.53 26.58 -4.21
CA ASP A 152 -4.11 27.74 -3.42
C ASP A 152 -3.15 27.41 -2.27
N ARG A 153 -2.90 26.13 -2.01
CA ARG A 153 -2.01 25.70 -0.94
C ARG A 153 -1.43 24.31 -1.16
N PRO A 154 -0.26 23.98 -0.56
CA PRO A 154 0.30 22.65 -0.58
C PRO A 154 -0.65 21.65 0.06
N PHE A 155 -0.69 20.45 -0.50
CA PHE A 155 -1.39 19.29 0.07
C PHE A 155 -0.35 18.18 0.25
N ASP A 156 0.34 18.26 1.39
CA ASP A 156 1.51 17.46 1.70
C ASP A 156 1.16 16.02 2.16
N ILE A 157 2.18 15.26 2.52
CA ILE A 157 2.08 13.88 3.01
C ILE A 157 1.17 13.79 4.25
N ILE A 158 1.21 14.78 5.15
CA ILE A 158 0.40 14.81 6.37
C ILE A 158 -1.08 14.87 5.99
N ASN A 159 -1.43 15.78 5.08
CA ASN A 159 -2.82 15.91 4.58
C ASN A 159 -3.29 14.63 3.87
N ARG A 160 -2.44 14.00 3.06
CA ARG A 160 -2.77 12.74 2.38
C ARG A 160 -3.03 11.61 3.38
N ARG A 161 -2.20 11.54 4.43
CA ARG A 161 -2.35 10.55 5.50
C ARG A 161 -3.67 10.75 6.24
N LEU A 162 -4.02 11.98 6.60
CA LEU A 162 -5.29 12.30 7.28
C LEU A 162 -6.49 11.85 6.45
N MET A 163 -6.51 12.13 5.14
CA MET A 163 -7.57 11.67 4.25
C MET A 163 -7.69 10.15 4.20
N LEU A 164 -6.56 9.45 4.10
CA LEU A 164 -6.55 7.98 4.04
C LEU A 164 -6.97 7.35 5.37
N ARG A 165 -6.65 7.96 6.51
CA ARG A 165 -7.09 7.53 7.83
C ARG A 165 -8.61 7.58 7.95
N GLU A 166 -9.22 8.69 7.55
CA GLU A 166 -10.68 8.86 7.57
C GLU A 166 -11.39 7.82 6.66
N ILE A 167 -10.87 7.59 5.44
CA ILE A 167 -11.39 6.57 4.53
C ILE A 167 -11.26 5.19 5.16
N ALA A 168 -10.10 4.86 5.73
CA ALA A 168 -9.82 3.57 6.34
C ALA A 168 -10.77 3.28 7.51
N LEU A 169 -10.99 4.27 8.39
CA LEU A 169 -11.93 4.12 9.51
C LEU A 169 -13.37 3.89 9.03
N LYS A 170 -13.84 4.68 8.05
CA LYS A 170 -15.19 4.50 7.48
C LYS A 170 -15.37 3.13 6.80
N MET A 171 -14.34 2.63 6.14
CA MET A 171 -14.38 1.28 5.57
C MET A 171 -14.41 0.22 6.69
N GLN A 172 -13.63 0.39 7.74
CA GLN A 172 -13.59 -0.51 8.89
C GLN A 172 -14.93 -0.56 9.63
N GLU A 173 -15.55 0.59 9.91
CA GLU A 173 -16.87 0.71 10.55
C GLU A 173 -17.97 -0.03 9.78
N LYS A 174 -17.89 -0.01 8.44
CA LYS A 174 -18.84 -0.70 7.56
C LYS A 174 -18.47 -2.17 7.30
N GLY A 175 -17.37 -2.67 7.85
CA GLY A 175 -16.84 -4.02 7.57
C GLY A 175 -16.44 -4.22 6.10
N LEU A 176 -16.11 -3.14 5.38
CA LEU A 176 -15.77 -3.17 3.96
C LEU A 176 -14.28 -3.41 3.77
N ARG A 177 -13.95 -4.33 2.88
CA ARG A 177 -12.59 -4.51 2.34
C ARG A 177 -12.40 -3.84 0.99
N GLU A 178 -13.50 -3.52 0.34
CA GLU A 178 -13.57 -2.87 -0.96
C GLU A 178 -14.64 -1.78 -0.92
N ILE A 179 -14.44 -0.70 -1.66
CA ILE A 179 -15.35 0.44 -1.74
C ILE A 179 -15.58 0.80 -3.21
N GLU A 180 -16.82 1.06 -3.59
CA GLU A 180 -17.17 1.52 -4.93
C GLU A 180 -16.65 2.94 -5.18
N ALA A 181 -16.30 3.23 -6.44
CA ALA A 181 -15.77 4.53 -6.84
C ALA A 181 -16.68 5.70 -6.47
N ASP A 182 -17.98 5.53 -6.61
CA ASP A 182 -18.95 6.57 -6.30
C ASP A 182 -19.00 6.90 -4.80
N ASP A 183 -18.99 5.86 -3.96
CA ASP A 183 -18.95 6.01 -2.49
C ASP A 183 -17.64 6.64 -2.03
N LEU A 184 -16.51 6.20 -2.61
CA LEU A 184 -15.19 6.76 -2.32
C LEU A 184 -15.12 8.23 -2.75
N ASN A 185 -15.57 8.57 -3.95
CA ASN A 185 -15.63 9.93 -4.44
C ASN A 185 -16.53 10.82 -3.58
N GLN A 186 -17.67 10.30 -3.12
CA GLN A 186 -18.55 11.03 -2.21
C GLN A 186 -17.86 11.35 -0.89
N GLN A 187 -17.15 10.38 -0.30
CA GLN A 187 -16.39 10.57 0.94
C GLN A 187 -15.27 11.60 0.76
N LEU A 188 -14.50 11.49 -0.33
CA LEU A 188 -13.43 12.44 -0.65
C LEU A 188 -13.97 13.85 -0.86
N ARG A 189 -15.06 14.03 -1.60
CA ARG A 189 -15.69 15.35 -1.81
C ARG A 189 -16.13 15.96 -0.49
N ALA A 190 -16.73 15.16 0.39
CA ALA A 190 -17.12 15.63 1.73
C ALA A 190 -15.91 16.10 2.54
N ALA A 191 -14.82 15.33 2.53
CA ALA A 191 -13.59 15.68 3.22
C ALA A 191 -12.88 16.92 2.61
N PHE A 192 -12.96 17.13 1.30
CA PHE A 192 -12.41 18.33 0.65
C PHE A 192 -13.30 19.58 0.77
N THR A 193 -14.59 19.44 1.07
CA THR A 193 -15.52 20.58 1.17
C THR A 193 -15.05 21.67 2.15
N PRO A 194 -14.58 21.38 3.37
CA PRO A 194 -14.08 22.41 4.29
C PRO A 194 -12.73 23.01 3.86
N LEU A 195 -12.04 22.38 2.92
CA LEU A 195 -10.72 22.76 2.43
C LEU A 195 -10.74 23.58 1.14
N THR A 196 -11.91 23.75 0.52
CA THR A 196 -12.10 24.40 -0.78
C THR A 196 -13.15 25.49 -0.68
N LYS A 197 -13.13 26.44 -1.63
CA LYS A 197 -14.03 27.59 -1.65
C LYS A 197 -15.37 27.29 -2.32
N THR A 198 -15.35 26.33 -3.23
CA THR A 198 -16.54 25.97 -4.02
C THR A 198 -16.72 24.45 -4.14
N LYS A 199 -17.94 24.01 -4.39
CA LYS A 199 -18.27 22.61 -4.64
C LYS A 199 -17.52 22.05 -5.86
N ALA A 200 -17.29 22.87 -6.89
CA ALA A 200 -16.52 22.45 -8.07
C ALA A 200 -15.06 22.19 -7.73
N GLU A 201 -14.45 23.02 -6.87
CA GLU A 201 -13.09 22.80 -6.37
C GLU A 201 -12.97 21.52 -5.52
N SER A 202 -13.96 21.21 -4.65
CA SER A 202 -13.93 19.98 -3.87
C SER A 202 -14.03 18.72 -4.75
N VAL A 203 -14.83 18.75 -5.81
CA VAL A 203 -14.89 17.66 -6.80
C VAL A 203 -13.55 17.47 -7.50
N SER A 204 -12.97 18.56 -8.00
CA SER A 204 -11.69 18.50 -8.71
C SER A 204 -10.53 18.08 -7.83
N ALA A 205 -10.52 18.53 -6.56
CA ALA A 205 -9.53 18.10 -5.58
C ALA A 205 -9.63 16.60 -5.24
N ALA A 206 -10.85 16.08 -5.07
CA ALA A 206 -11.10 14.66 -4.83
C ALA A 206 -10.61 13.79 -6.00
N GLU A 207 -10.89 14.18 -7.23
CA GLU A 207 -10.44 13.47 -8.44
C GLU A 207 -8.91 13.46 -8.57
N ARG A 208 -8.26 14.60 -8.35
CA ARG A 208 -6.79 14.71 -8.36
C ARG A 208 -6.16 13.87 -7.26
N PHE A 209 -6.71 13.93 -6.04
CA PHE A 209 -6.25 13.12 -4.92
C PHE A 209 -6.34 11.62 -5.25
N LEU A 210 -7.50 11.15 -5.71
CA LEU A 210 -7.69 9.76 -6.08
C LEU A 210 -6.71 9.31 -7.17
N THR A 211 -6.44 10.17 -8.16
CA THR A 211 -5.46 9.90 -9.22
C THR A 211 -4.05 9.74 -8.63
N VAL A 212 -3.62 10.66 -7.77
CA VAL A 212 -2.30 10.60 -7.11
C VAL A 212 -2.17 9.34 -6.26
N ILE A 213 -3.16 9.04 -5.42
CA ILE A 213 -3.08 7.87 -4.53
C ILE A 213 -3.08 6.58 -5.35
N ARG A 214 -3.94 6.47 -6.36
CA ARG A 214 -4.03 5.28 -7.21
C ARG A 214 -2.76 5.01 -8.02
N GLU A 215 -2.18 6.06 -8.61
CA GLU A 215 -1.10 5.90 -9.58
C GLU A 215 0.28 5.89 -8.93
N ARG A 216 0.43 6.54 -7.80
CA ARG A 216 1.75 6.82 -7.23
C ARG A 216 2.05 6.10 -5.92
N THR A 217 1.08 6.02 -5.00
CA THR A 217 1.41 5.54 -3.65
C THR A 217 1.32 4.01 -3.50
N GLY A 218 0.49 3.34 -4.29
CA GLY A 218 0.23 1.92 -4.12
C GLY A 218 -0.49 1.55 -2.81
N LEU A 219 -0.92 2.53 -2.00
CA LEU A 219 -1.68 2.28 -0.77
C LEU A 219 -3.13 1.93 -1.05
N LEU A 220 -3.77 2.69 -1.94
CA LEU A 220 -5.14 2.42 -2.41
C LEU A 220 -5.07 2.01 -3.88
N VAL A 221 -5.60 0.84 -4.21
CA VAL A 221 -5.52 0.25 -5.54
C VAL A 221 -6.89 -0.05 -6.08
N GLU A 222 -7.06 0.08 -7.39
CA GLU A 222 -8.27 -0.34 -8.10
C GLU A 222 -8.27 -1.87 -8.22
N ALA A 223 -9.12 -2.54 -7.45
CA ALA A 223 -9.23 -3.99 -7.41
C ALA A 223 -10.11 -4.54 -8.56
N GLY A 224 -11.05 -3.74 -9.03
CA GLY A 224 -11.94 -4.03 -10.15
C GLY A 224 -12.33 -2.74 -10.86
N GLN A 225 -13.21 -2.81 -11.86
CA GLN A 225 -13.68 -1.60 -12.54
C GLN A 225 -14.49 -0.76 -11.58
N GLY A 226 -13.93 0.37 -11.15
CA GLY A 226 -14.60 1.28 -10.23
C GLY A 226 -14.67 0.77 -8.78
N VAL A 227 -13.90 -0.25 -8.43
CA VAL A 227 -13.83 -0.79 -7.05
C VAL A 227 -12.42 -0.58 -6.52
N TYR A 228 -12.31 0.01 -5.34
CA TYR A 228 -11.05 0.34 -4.69
C TYR A 228 -10.86 -0.43 -3.39
N ARG A 229 -9.62 -0.71 -3.03
CA ARG A 229 -9.23 -1.29 -1.74
C ARG A 229 -7.85 -0.82 -1.34
N PHE A 230 -7.54 -0.91 -0.07
CA PHE A 230 -6.16 -0.84 0.37
C PHE A 230 -5.35 -2.00 -0.23
N SER A 231 -4.12 -1.76 -0.64
CA SER A 231 -3.26 -2.78 -1.27
C SER A 231 -3.04 -3.98 -0.36
N HIS A 232 -3.05 -3.75 0.94
CA HIS A 232 -3.06 -4.77 1.98
C HIS A 232 -4.04 -4.36 3.09
N LEU A 233 -4.83 -5.31 3.60
CA LEU A 233 -5.83 -5.05 4.64
C LEU A 233 -5.22 -4.39 5.88
N THR A 234 -4.01 -4.76 6.24
CA THR A 234 -3.33 -4.22 7.42
C THR A 234 -3.03 -2.72 7.31
N PHE A 235 -2.93 -2.15 6.10
CA PHE A 235 -2.85 -0.68 5.96
C PHE A 235 -4.19 -0.01 6.31
N GLN A 236 -5.31 -0.60 5.90
CA GLN A 236 -6.63 -0.13 6.33
C GLN A 236 -6.74 -0.19 7.85
N GLU A 237 -6.41 -1.33 8.44
CA GLU A 237 -6.46 -1.56 9.89
C GLU A 237 -5.56 -0.59 10.66
N TYR A 238 -4.33 -0.36 10.17
CA TYR A 238 -3.39 0.58 10.78
C TYR A 238 -3.88 2.04 10.69
N LEU A 239 -4.30 2.48 9.50
CA LEU A 239 -4.77 3.85 9.30
C LEU A 239 -6.06 4.12 10.09
N ALA A 240 -6.98 3.15 10.17
CA ALA A 240 -8.16 3.22 11.02
C ALA A 240 -7.77 3.29 12.52
N ALA A 241 -6.82 2.47 12.95
CA ALA A 241 -6.31 2.47 14.32
C ALA A 241 -5.71 3.83 14.74
N VAL A 242 -4.94 4.46 13.85
CA VAL A 242 -4.39 5.80 14.09
C VAL A 242 -5.50 6.84 14.17
N GLU A 243 -6.52 6.75 13.31
CA GLU A 243 -7.68 7.67 13.36
C GLU A 243 -8.44 7.54 14.66
N ILE A 244 -8.64 6.32 15.16
CA ILE A 244 -9.29 6.08 16.46
C ILE A 244 -8.44 6.68 17.59
N ALA A 245 -7.14 6.42 17.61
CA ALA A 245 -6.23 6.90 18.65
C ALA A 245 -6.18 8.43 18.81
N GLU A 246 -6.47 9.17 17.74
CA GLU A 246 -6.50 10.64 17.73
C GLU A 246 -7.87 11.21 18.19
N ARG A 247 -8.90 10.39 18.34
CA ARG A 247 -10.23 10.83 18.84
C ARG A 247 -10.16 11.17 20.33
N ASP A 248 -10.96 12.10 20.76
CA ASP A 248 -11.12 12.43 22.19
C ASP A 248 -11.80 11.29 22.97
N ASP A 249 -12.71 10.57 22.30
CA ASP A 249 -13.48 9.46 22.87
C ASP A 249 -12.90 8.07 22.56
N TYR A 250 -11.61 7.97 22.18
CA TYR A 250 -10.99 6.75 21.69
C TYR A 250 -11.20 5.53 22.58
N ILE A 251 -11.17 5.69 23.93
CA ILE A 251 -11.40 4.58 24.87
C ILE A 251 -12.83 4.02 24.71
N ALA A 252 -13.83 4.89 24.78
CA ALA A 252 -15.23 4.47 24.68
C ALA A 252 -15.50 3.86 23.30
N TYR A 253 -14.94 4.47 22.26
CA TYR A 253 -15.05 3.98 20.90
C TYR A 253 -14.45 2.58 20.75
N THR A 254 -13.23 2.35 21.20
CA THR A 254 -12.55 1.04 21.13
C THR A 254 -13.30 -0.02 21.94
N LEU A 255 -13.73 0.31 23.17
CA LEU A 255 -14.49 -0.62 24.00
C LEU A 255 -15.83 -1.02 23.38
N SER A 256 -16.47 -0.15 22.61
CA SER A 256 -17.74 -0.48 21.91
C SER A 256 -17.55 -1.51 20.79
N HIS A 257 -16.30 -1.71 20.29
CA HIS A 257 -15.99 -2.63 19.21
C HIS A 257 -15.21 -3.88 19.67
N VAL A 258 -14.78 -3.95 20.92
CA VAL A 258 -13.85 -4.99 21.42
C VAL A 258 -14.40 -6.42 21.28
N ALA A 259 -15.72 -6.59 21.27
CA ALA A 259 -16.37 -7.89 21.11
C ALA A 259 -16.41 -8.37 19.63
N ASP A 260 -16.18 -7.48 18.66
CA ASP A 260 -16.18 -7.81 17.25
C ASP A 260 -14.77 -8.30 16.83
N PRO A 261 -14.63 -9.57 16.37
CA PRO A 261 -13.35 -10.11 15.94
C PRO A 261 -12.66 -9.32 14.81
N THR A 262 -13.42 -8.61 13.98
CA THR A 262 -12.90 -7.80 12.87
C THR A 262 -12.13 -6.56 13.36
N TRP A 263 -12.35 -6.15 14.61
CA TRP A 263 -11.67 -5.02 15.26
C TRP A 263 -10.44 -5.39 16.06
N ARG A 264 -10.12 -6.70 16.15
CA ARG A 264 -8.96 -7.16 16.92
C ARG A 264 -7.64 -6.54 16.44
N GLU A 265 -7.37 -6.54 15.14
CA GLU A 265 -6.13 -5.97 14.61
C GLU A 265 -6.10 -4.44 14.71
N PRO A 266 -7.14 -3.68 14.35
CA PRO A 266 -7.20 -2.25 14.64
C PRO A 266 -6.90 -1.92 16.11
N THR A 267 -7.54 -2.60 17.07
CA THR A 267 -7.31 -2.37 18.51
C THR A 267 -5.85 -2.63 18.93
N LEU A 268 -5.23 -3.70 18.44
CA LEU A 268 -3.82 -3.99 18.72
C LEU A 268 -2.87 -2.96 18.12
N LEU A 269 -3.18 -2.45 16.92
CA LEU A 269 -2.39 -1.43 16.25
C LEU A 269 -2.57 -0.05 16.90
N GLU A 270 -3.78 0.26 17.37
CA GLU A 270 -4.10 1.46 18.15
C GLU A 270 -3.28 1.48 19.44
N ALA A 271 -3.33 0.40 20.23
CA ALA A 271 -2.53 0.29 21.45
C ALA A 271 -1.03 0.43 21.16
N GLY A 272 -0.54 -0.17 20.06
CA GLY A 272 0.82 -0.01 19.57
C GLY A 272 1.16 1.44 19.24
N TYR A 273 0.30 2.13 18.52
CA TYR A 273 0.48 3.54 18.15
C TYR A 273 0.47 4.45 19.39
N LEU A 274 -0.49 4.29 20.29
CA LEU A 274 -0.57 5.04 21.55
C LEU A 274 0.67 4.86 22.41
N SER A 275 1.23 3.64 22.47
CA SER A 275 2.44 3.37 23.24
C SER A 275 3.68 4.08 22.72
N LEU A 276 3.69 4.45 21.45
CA LEU A 276 4.79 5.20 20.81
C LEU A 276 4.62 6.71 20.94
N ASN A 277 3.39 7.20 20.72
CA ASN A 277 3.12 8.61 20.51
C ASN A 277 2.43 9.30 21.70
N SER A 278 1.77 8.54 22.60
CA SER A 278 0.95 9.08 23.67
C SER A 278 1.01 8.24 24.94
N ARG A 279 2.19 8.20 25.58
CA ARG A 279 2.35 7.44 26.86
C ARG A 279 1.21 7.64 27.88
N PRO A 280 0.68 8.88 28.14
CA PRO A 280 -0.45 9.08 29.04
C PRO A 280 -1.76 8.43 28.56
N LYS A 281 -1.97 8.34 27.23
CA LYS A 281 -3.13 7.68 26.64
C LYS A 281 -3.04 6.15 26.65
N ALA A 282 -1.84 5.60 26.51
CA ALA A 282 -1.60 4.15 26.51
C ALA A 282 -1.80 3.46 27.88
N SER A 283 -1.78 4.23 28.98
CA SER A 283 -1.93 3.74 30.35
C SER A 283 -3.37 3.76 30.86
N ARG A 284 -4.31 4.24 30.09
CA ARG A 284 -5.76 4.26 30.38
C ARG A 284 -6.46 3.09 29.69
#